data_4e7cb3e5da643a4a616f0f11acb48418
#
_entry.id   4e7cb3e5da643a4a616f0f11acb48418
#
_cell.length_a   1.000
_cell.length_b   1.000
_cell.length_c   1.000
_cell.angle_alpha   90.00
_cell.angle_beta   90.00
_cell.angle_gamma   90.00
#
_symmetry.space_group_name_H-M   'P 1'
#
loop_
_entity.id
_entity.type
_entity.pdbx_description
1 polymer ?
#
loop_
_entity_poly.entity_id
_entity_poly.type
_entity_poly.pdbx_seq_one_letter_code
_entity_poly.pdbx_strand_id
1 'polypeptide(L)'
;VNYNQLKTLFLSGIPNDNRGNVVINTKGQTNIVLSGSANLANFLADLPGVNYNFYLAGLGRPQPYEIPFWPNIIVNQISDPDTHDQALIRSINLINTQACPVINHPEAIKNTSRELIYQNLNGVDGLIVPKTTRFSPTNPQDVKREIDEQNFTYPVIFRKAGDHGGVSTSLINSEADIKKTLYQYALDGSAFYLTQFVDYVDSDDNYRKVRLIVVDGKAYLRHLIISDSWLIHSSSRKFMAENIKFDEEEKDYFIGYEEKIWPKIKHTISEVTARLELEYYGIDCDIAADGTILVFEMN
;
A
#
# COMPACT_ATOMS: atom_id res chain seq x y z
N VAL A 1 -28.24 -12.75 15.32
CA VAL A 1 -26.87 -13.31 15.45
C VAL A 1 -26.40 -13.08 16.88
N ASN A 2 -26.02 -14.14 17.59
CA ASN A 2 -25.43 -14.00 18.93
C ASN A 2 -23.94 -13.66 18.76
N TYR A 3 -23.61 -12.38 18.79
CA TYR A 3 -22.24 -11.89 18.57
C TYR A 3 -21.21 -12.44 19.59
N ASN A 4 -21.64 -12.88 20.77
CA ASN A 4 -20.76 -13.47 21.79
C ASN A 4 -20.21 -14.86 21.39
N GLN A 5 -20.71 -15.45 20.32
CA GLN A 5 -20.24 -16.73 19.78
C GLN A 5 -19.49 -16.60 18.46
N LEU A 6 -19.29 -15.37 17.96
CA LEU A 6 -18.54 -15.12 16.75
C LEU A 6 -17.08 -15.57 16.90
N LYS A 7 -16.61 -16.35 15.93
CA LYS A 7 -15.20 -16.77 15.84
C LYS A 7 -14.56 -16.06 14.63
N THR A 8 -13.71 -15.10 14.90
CA THR A 8 -12.98 -14.37 13.89
C THR A 8 -11.56 -14.92 13.76
N LEU A 9 -11.16 -15.27 12.55
CA LEU A 9 -9.79 -15.67 12.26
C LEU A 9 -9.06 -14.55 11.56
N PHE A 10 -8.02 -14.03 12.18
CA PHE A 10 -7.08 -13.08 11.58
C PHE A 10 -5.90 -13.84 10.98
N LEU A 11 -5.66 -13.67 9.67
CA LEU A 11 -4.52 -14.26 8.98
C LEU A 11 -3.44 -13.19 8.78
N SER A 12 -2.26 -13.45 9.31
CA SER A 12 -1.05 -12.64 9.12
C SER A 12 0.01 -13.44 8.37
N GLY A 13 0.80 -12.79 7.54
CA GLY A 13 1.92 -13.38 6.85
C GLY A 13 3.24 -13.03 7.52
N ILE A 14 4.15 -14.01 7.58
CA ILE A 14 5.56 -13.74 7.83
C ILE A 14 6.21 -13.46 6.47
N PRO A 15 6.95 -12.34 6.31
CA PRO A 15 7.61 -12.02 5.05
C PRO A 15 8.50 -13.13 4.53
N ASN A 16 8.74 -13.18 3.22
CA ASN A 16 9.56 -14.21 2.57
C ASN A 16 11.00 -14.28 3.08
N ASP A 17 11.54 -13.19 3.65
CA ASP A 17 12.84 -13.15 4.30
C ASP A 17 12.84 -13.72 5.73
N ASN A 18 11.69 -14.14 6.24
CA ASN A 18 11.43 -14.63 7.61
C ASN A 18 11.82 -13.63 8.70
N ARG A 19 11.78 -12.32 8.42
CA ARG A 19 12.12 -11.28 9.40
C ARG A 19 10.85 -10.66 9.99
N GLY A 20 10.91 -10.40 11.29
CA GLY A 20 9.93 -9.61 12.02
C GLY A 20 10.64 -8.66 12.98
N ASN A 21 10.05 -7.50 13.21
CA ASN A 21 10.55 -6.51 14.15
C ASN A 21 9.95 -6.78 15.54
N VAL A 22 10.79 -6.83 16.55
CA VAL A 22 10.35 -6.87 17.95
C VAL A 22 10.34 -5.45 18.48
N VAL A 23 9.17 -4.97 18.89
CA VAL A 23 8.97 -3.62 19.42
C VAL A 23 8.49 -3.71 20.85
N ILE A 24 9.11 -2.93 21.74
CA ILE A 24 8.65 -2.77 23.12
C ILE A 24 7.77 -1.53 23.18
N ASN A 25 6.50 -1.68 23.57
CA ASN A 25 5.59 -0.55 23.72
C ASN A 25 5.88 0.27 24.99
N THR A 26 5.22 1.40 25.14
CA THR A 26 5.38 2.29 26.30
C THR A 26 5.02 1.66 27.65
N LYS A 27 4.32 0.51 27.64
CA LYS A 27 3.98 -0.28 28.83
C LYS A 27 4.98 -1.39 29.12
N GLY A 28 6.10 -1.47 28.36
CA GLY A 28 7.11 -2.52 28.50
C GLY A 28 6.71 -3.88 27.92
N GLN A 29 5.62 -3.97 27.15
CA GLN A 29 5.18 -5.21 26.53
C GLN A 29 5.86 -5.38 25.17
N THR A 30 6.29 -6.61 24.88
CA THR A 30 6.91 -6.98 23.62
C THR A 30 5.82 -7.29 22.57
N ASN A 31 5.89 -6.60 21.44
CA ASN A 31 5.05 -6.87 20.27
C ASN A 31 5.91 -7.28 19.08
N ILE A 32 5.41 -8.21 18.29
CA ILE A 32 6.00 -8.54 16.98
C ILE A 32 5.25 -7.73 15.93
N VAL A 33 5.98 -6.93 15.19
CA VAL A 33 5.45 -6.14 14.06
C VAL A 33 6.00 -6.75 12.78
N LEU A 34 5.08 -7.22 11.93
CA LEU A 34 5.40 -7.74 10.59
C LEU A 34 5.18 -6.62 9.57
N SER A 35 6.19 -6.35 8.76
CA SER A 35 6.06 -5.45 7.62
C SER A 35 5.07 -6.05 6.62
N GLY A 36 4.34 -5.22 5.86
CA GLY A 36 3.38 -5.70 4.85
C GLY A 36 2.12 -6.36 5.44
N SER A 37 1.79 -6.05 6.71
CA SER A 37 0.56 -6.49 7.37
C SER A 37 -0.26 -5.30 7.86
N ALA A 38 -1.58 -5.36 7.67
CA ALA A 38 -2.51 -4.29 8.05
C ALA A 38 -2.72 -4.15 9.56
N ASN A 39 -2.34 -5.14 10.38
CA ASN A 39 -2.47 -5.17 11.85
C ASN A 39 -3.88 -4.84 12.38
N LEU A 40 -4.92 -5.18 11.61
CA LEU A 40 -6.33 -4.89 11.95
C LEU A 40 -6.76 -5.51 13.28
N ALA A 41 -6.21 -6.67 13.65
CA ALA A 41 -6.52 -7.34 14.92
C ALA A 41 -6.33 -6.42 16.14
N ASN A 42 -5.36 -5.50 16.09
CA ASN A 42 -5.11 -4.57 17.20
C ASN A 42 -6.20 -3.50 17.34
N PHE A 43 -6.85 -3.12 16.23
CA PHE A 43 -7.94 -2.15 16.22
C PHE A 43 -9.29 -2.80 16.48
N LEU A 44 -9.40 -4.10 16.21
CA LEU A 44 -10.61 -4.89 16.33
C LEU A 44 -10.60 -5.80 17.58
N ALA A 45 -9.71 -5.52 18.52
CA ALA A 45 -9.57 -6.32 19.75
C ALA A 45 -10.84 -6.38 20.61
N ASP A 46 -11.66 -5.31 20.54
CA ASP A 46 -12.92 -5.21 21.30
C ASP A 46 -14.13 -5.79 20.55
N LEU A 47 -13.92 -6.44 19.41
CA LEU A 47 -15.02 -7.14 18.72
C LEU A 47 -15.57 -8.24 19.62
N PRO A 48 -16.91 -8.35 19.72
CA PRO A 48 -17.52 -9.42 20.49
C PRO A 48 -17.19 -10.78 19.90
N GLY A 49 -17.00 -11.78 20.77
CA GLY A 49 -16.66 -13.15 20.38
C GLY A 49 -15.23 -13.53 20.67
N VAL A 50 -14.72 -14.51 19.95
CA VAL A 50 -13.36 -15.04 20.12
C VAL A 50 -12.53 -14.78 18.89
N ASN A 51 -11.42 -14.07 19.07
CA ASN A 51 -10.49 -13.69 18.02
C ASN A 51 -9.26 -14.62 18.05
N TYR A 52 -8.95 -15.21 16.89
CA TYR A 52 -7.79 -16.08 16.71
C TYR A 52 -6.82 -15.42 15.72
N ASN A 53 -5.53 -15.48 16.01
CA ASN A 53 -4.48 -14.97 15.12
C ASN A 53 -3.64 -16.12 14.59
N PHE A 54 -3.59 -16.28 13.26
CA PHE A 54 -2.72 -17.24 12.59
C PHE A 54 -1.62 -16.49 11.83
N TYR A 55 -0.39 -16.99 12.00
CA TYR A 55 0.79 -16.48 11.31
C TYR A 55 1.28 -17.53 10.31
N LEU A 56 1.15 -17.22 9.03
CA LEU A 56 1.58 -18.08 7.93
C LEU A 56 3.01 -17.77 7.54
N ALA A 57 3.90 -18.73 7.70
CA ALA A 57 5.28 -18.58 7.27
C ALA A 57 5.39 -18.59 5.73
N GLY A 58 6.16 -17.66 5.18
CA GLY A 58 6.45 -17.61 3.73
C GLY A 58 7.40 -18.72 3.32
N LEU A 59 8.55 -18.87 3.99
CA LEU A 59 9.59 -19.85 3.70
C LEU A 59 9.50 -21.08 4.63
N GLY A 60 10.13 -22.16 4.19
CA GLY A 60 10.25 -23.41 4.94
C GLY A 60 9.41 -24.53 4.34
N ARG A 61 9.48 -25.72 4.95
CA ARG A 61 8.69 -26.86 4.49
C ARG A 61 7.21 -26.55 4.59
N PRO A 62 6.40 -26.84 3.55
CA PRO A 62 4.97 -26.74 3.66
C PRO A 62 4.49 -27.64 4.80
N GLN A 63 4.02 -27.04 5.88
CA GLN A 63 3.27 -27.77 6.90
C GLN A 63 1.79 -27.61 6.54
N PRO A 64 1.00 -28.67 6.64
CA PRO A 64 -0.44 -28.51 6.53
C PRO A 64 -0.90 -27.60 7.69
N TYR A 65 -1.46 -26.46 7.35
CA TYR A 65 -2.12 -25.60 8.32
C TYR A 65 -3.55 -26.11 8.45
N GLU A 66 -3.93 -26.53 9.63
CA GLU A 66 -5.31 -26.89 9.97
C GLU A 66 -5.87 -25.84 10.92
N ILE A 67 -7.04 -25.34 10.59
CA ILE A 67 -7.80 -24.47 11.50
C ILE A 67 -8.57 -25.41 12.43
N PRO A 68 -8.26 -25.43 13.75
CA PRO A 68 -8.85 -26.39 14.68
C PRO A 68 -10.29 -26.03 15.09
N PHE A 69 -10.95 -25.16 14.33
CA PHE A 69 -12.33 -24.71 14.54
C PHE A 69 -12.92 -24.21 13.23
N TRP A 70 -14.23 -24.00 13.21
CA TRP A 70 -14.91 -23.37 12.07
C TRP A 70 -15.04 -21.88 12.35
N PRO A 71 -14.31 -20.98 11.61
CA PRO A 71 -14.49 -19.55 11.73
C PRO A 71 -15.81 -19.10 11.13
N ASN A 72 -16.39 -18.04 11.68
CA ASN A 72 -17.54 -17.38 11.09
C ASN A 72 -17.13 -16.33 10.05
N ILE A 73 -15.93 -15.77 10.19
CA ILE A 73 -15.32 -14.81 9.27
C ILE A 73 -13.80 -14.93 9.34
N ILE A 74 -13.15 -14.75 8.20
CA ILE A 74 -11.69 -14.63 8.07
C ILE A 74 -11.36 -13.20 7.67
N VAL A 75 -10.40 -12.60 8.36
CA VAL A 75 -9.85 -11.29 8.04
C VAL A 75 -8.40 -11.48 7.62
N ASN A 76 -8.12 -11.32 6.33
CA ASN A 76 -6.76 -11.37 5.85
C ASN A 76 -6.07 -10.02 6.12
N GLN A 77 -4.95 -10.07 6.81
CA GLN A 77 -4.13 -8.90 7.15
C GLN A 77 -2.89 -8.76 6.28
N ILE A 78 -2.60 -9.73 5.41
CA ILE A 78 -1.48 -9.69 4.49
C ILE A 78 -1.83 -8.67 3.40
N SER A 79 -1.03 -7.60 3.27
CA SER A 79 -1.32 -6.48 2.38
C SER A 79 -0.23 -6.22 1.33
N ASP A 80 0.91 -6.88 1.41
CA ASP A 80 2.03 -6.66 0.50
C ASP A 80 2.35 -7.92 -0.32
N PRO A 81 2.00 -7.95 -1.61
CA PRO A 81 2.30 -9.10 -2.48
C PRO A 81 3.78 -9.24 -2.82
N ASP A 82 4.58 -8.16 -2.74
CA ASP A 82 6.01 -8.21 -3.08
C ASP A 82 6.84 -8.99 -2.07
N THR A 83 6.49 -8.88 -0.80
CA THR A 83 7.23 -9.51 0.31
C THR A 83 6.56 -10.73 0.90
N HIS A 84 5.30 -11.04 0.51
CA HIS A 84 4.49 -12.10 1.12
C HIS A 84 3.87 -13.06 0.11
N ASP A 85 4.41 -13.19 -1.11
CA ASP A 85 3.82 -14.04 -2.15
C ASP A 85 3.61 -15.49 -1.68
N GLN A 86 4.54 -16.06 -0.93
CA GLN A 86 4.43 -17.42 -0.40
C GLN A 86 3.37 -17.53 0.71
N ALA A 87 3.30 -16.55 1.60
CA ALA A 87 2.27 -16.51 2.63
C ALA A 87 0.87 -16.34 2.02
N LEU A 88 0.74 -15.53 0.95
CA LEU A 88 -0.51 -15.38 0.21
C LEU A 88 -0.94 -16.69 -0.46
N ILE A 89 -0.03 -17.42 -1.12
CA ILE A 89 -0.34 -18.74 -1.71
C ILE A 89 -0.85 -19.71 -0.64
N ARG A 90 -0.21 -19.74 0.53
CA ARG A 90 -0.62 -20.61 1.64
C ARG A 90 -1.95 -20.20 2.24
N SER A 91 -2.21 -18.90 2.36
CA SER A 91 -3.50 -18.39 2.85
C SER A 91 -4.65 -18.74 1.90
N ILE A 92 -4.45 -18.67 0.59
CA ILE A 92 -5.43 -19.10 -0.41
C ILE A 92 -5.78 -20.58 -0.22
N ASN A 93 -4.76 -21.45 -0.12
CA ASN A 93 -4.99 -22.87 0.09
C ASN A 93 -5.75 -23.17 1.39
N LEU A 94 -5.46 -22.42 2.46
CA LEU A 94 -6.15 -22.55 3.75
C LEU A 94 -7.60 -22.08 3.65
N ILE A 95 -7.85 -20.92 3.04
CA ILE A 95 -9.17 -20.30 2.90
C ILE A 95 -10.08 -21.15 2.02
N ASN A 96 -9.58 -21.74 0.94
CA ASN A 96 -10.35 -22.60 0.03
C ASN A 96 -10.96 -23.83 0.71
N THR A 97 -10.50 -24.18 1.90
CA THR A 97 -11.11 -25.26 2.72
C THR A 97 -12.21 -24.77 3.65
N GLN A 98 -12.48 -23.47 3.69
CA GLN A 98 -13.43 -22.84 4.60
C GLN A 98 -14.68 -22.35 3.85
N ALA A 99 -15.84 -22.45 4.51
CA ALA A 99 -17.12 -21.98 3.96
C ALA A 99 -17.63 -20.76 4.72
N CYS A 100 -16.78 -19.72 4.85
CA CYS A 100 -17.14 -18.48 5.54
C CYS A 100 -16.68 -17.25 4.74
N PRO A 101 -17.26 -16.07 4.98
CA PRO A 101 -16.80 -14.84 4.37
C PRO A 101 -15.35 -14.54 4.68
N VAL A 102 -14.65 -13.94 3.71
CA VAL A 102 -13.25 -13.51 3.82
C VAL A 102 -13.18 -12.03 3.49
N ILE A 103 -12.65 -11.24 4.42
CA ILE A 103 -12.33 -9.83 4.17
C ILE A 103 -10.92 -9.74 3.58
N ASN A 104 -10.78 -9.01 2.49
CA ASN A 104 -9.57 -8.88 1.70
C ASN A 104 -9.02 -10.24 1.27
N HIS A 105 -9.76 -10.91 0.38
CA HIS A 105 -9.35 -12.23 -0.10
C HIS A 105 -7.90 -12.20 -0.63
N PRO A 106 -7.03 -13.16 -0.26
CA PRO A 106 -5.62 -13.14 -0.65
C PRO A 106 -5.38 -13.15 -2.17
N GLU A 107 -6.29 -13.69 -2.97
CA GLU A 107 -6.23 -13.59 -4.43
C GLU A 107 -6.32 -12.13 -4.90
N ALA A 108 -7.19 -11.32 -4.30
CA ALA A 108 -7.31 -9.90 -4.61
C ALA A 108 -6.03 -9.15 -4.22
N ILE A 109 -5.44 -9.47 -3.05
CA ILE A 109 -4.17 -8.86 -2.61
C ILE A 109 -3.02 -9.17 -3.57
N LYS A 110 -2.97 -10.35 -4.18
CA LYS A 110 -1.93 -10.67 -5.20
C LYS A 110 -1.95 -9.71 -6.38
N ASN A 111 -3.07 -9.08 -6.65
CA ASN A 111 -3.25 -8.13 -7.74
C ASN A 111 -2.98 -6.68 -7.35
N THR A 112 -2.41 -6.41 -6.15
CA THR A 112 -2.13 -5.06 -5.66
C THR A 112 -0.67 -4.64 -5.75
N SER A 113 0.21 -5.41 -6.40
CA SER A 113 1.54 -4.91 -6.75
C SER A 113 1.43 -3.69 -7.67
N ARG A 114 2.41 -2.79 -7.63
CA ARG A 114 2.31 -1.47 -8.29
C ARG A 114 2.04 -1.54 -9.78
N GLU A 115 2.67 -2.47 -10.48
CA GLU A 115 2.45 -2.70 -11.91
C GLU A 115 1.06 -3.27 -12.19
N LEU A 116 0.53 -4.13 -11.30
CA LEU A 116 -0.81 -4.67 -11.46
C LEU A 116 -1.88 -3.63 -11.10
N ILE A 117 -1.65 -2.77 -10.12
CA ILE A 117 -2.50 -1.59 -9.86
C ILE A 117 -2.58 -0.72 -11.10
N TYR A 118 -1.44 -0.41 -11.77
CA TYR A 118 -1.47 0.32 -13.03
C TYR A 118 -2.29 -0.42 -14.09
N GLN A 119 -2.05 -1.71 -14.29
CA GLN A 119 -2.74 -2.49 -15.32
C GLN A 119 -4.27 -2.58 -15.07
N ASN A 120 -4.67 -2.77 -13.82
CA ASN A 120 -6.07 -2.98 -13.45
C ASN A 120 -6.88 -1.68 -13.41
N LEU A 121 -6.24 -0.56 -13.05
CA LEU A 121 -6.94 0.69 -12.80
C LEU A 121 -6.68 1.76 -13.86
N ASN A 122 -5.76 1.55 -14.79
CA ASN A 122 -5.55 2.49 -15.89
C ASN A 122 -6.83 2.66 -16.70
N GLY A 123 -7.23 3.92 -16.95
CA GLY A 123 -8.46 4.26 -17.66
C GLY A 123 -9.71 4.32 -16.79
N VAL A 124 -9.61 4.24 -15.46
CA VAL A 124 -10.69 4.62 -14.55
C VAL A 124 -10.88 6.14 -14.63
N ASP A 125 -12.12 6.57 -14.82
CA ASP A 125 -12.45 7.99 -14.90
C ASP A 125 -12.16 8.72 -13.58
N GLY A 126 -11.52 9.89 -13.68
CA GLY A 126 -11.08 10.65 -12.51
C GLY A 126 -9.90 10.04 -11.74
N LEU A 127 -9.19 9.03 -12.31
CA LEU A 127 -8.03 8.40 -11.70
C LEU A 127 -6.81 8.47 -12.63
N ILE A 128 -5.70 8.96 -12.11
CA ILE A 128 -4.39 8.89 -12.75
C ILE A 128 -3.55 7.88 -11.99
N VAL A 129 -3.27 6.73 -12.61
CA VAL A 129 -2.30 5.75 -12.11
C VAL A 129 -1.06 5.86 -12.97
N PRO A 130 0.09 6.29 -12.43
CA PRO A 130 1.31 6.41 -13.22
C PRO A 130 1.73 5.07 -13.80
N LYS A 131 2.10 5.06 -15.08
CA LYS A 131 2.62 3.87 -15.75
C LYS A 131 3.74 3.26 -14.90
N THR A 132 3.64 1.98 -14.61
CA THR A 132 4.60 1.26 -13.78
C THR A 132 4.91 -0.10 -14.40
N THR A 133 6.20 -0.45 -14.43
CA THR A 133 6.68 -1.79 -14.80
C THR A 133 7.50 -2.39 -13.66
N ARG A 134 7.54 -3.71 -13.61
CA ARG A 134 8.32 -4.50 -12.66
C ARG A 134 9.35 -5.32 -13.42
N PHE A 135 10.62 -5.24 -13.03
CA PHE A 135 11.73 -5.94 -13.69
C PHE A 135 12.86 -6.22 -12.71
N SER A 136 13.85 -7.01 -13.12
CA SER A 136 14.96 -7.41 -12.27
C SER A 136 16.29 -7.05 -12.94
N PRO A 137 16.77 -5.78 -12.81
CA PRO A 137 18.00 -5.32 -13.41
C PRO A 137 19.22 -5.93 -12.70
N THR A 138 20.26 -6.22 -13.48
CA THR A 138 21.58 -6.66 -13.00
C THR A 138 22.65 -5.62 -13.25
N ASN A 139 22.36 -4.61 -14.07
CA ASN A 139 23.27 -3.52 -14.41
C ASN A 139 22.49 -2.28 -14.90
N PRO A 140 23.13 -1.10 -15.00
CA PRO A 140 22.47 0.12 -15.46
C PRO A 140 21.91 0.07 -16.88
N GLN A 141 22.46 -0.75 -17.75
CA GLN A 141 21.98 -0.90 -19.14
C GLN A 141 20.60 -1.58 -19.18
N ASP A 142 20.32 -2.48 -18.23
CA ASP A 142 19.01 -3.10 -18.13
C ASP A 142 17.95 -2.05 -17.80
N VAL A 143 18.25 -1.07 -16.94
CA VAL A 143 17.34 0.04 -16.62
C VAL A 143 17.12 0.95 -17.82
N LYS A 144 18.18 1.31 -18.55
CA LYS A 144 18.03 2.07 -19.79
C LYS A 144 17.15 1.36 -20.80
N ARG A 145 17.41 0.06 -21.02
CA ARG A 145 16.62 -0.77 -21.94
C ARG A 145 15.13 -0.78 -21.53
N GLU A 146 14.81 -0.96 -20.26
CA GLU A 146 13.43 -0.94 -19.75
C GLU A 146 12.75 0.41 -20.00
N ILE A 147 13.48 1.54 -19.81
CA ILE A 147 12.97 2.88 -20.11
C ILE A 147 12.61 2.98 -21.60
N ASP A 148 13.52 2.57 -22.50
CA ASP A 148 13.36 2.67 -23.94
C ASP A 148 12.24 1.74 -24.46
N GLU A 149 12.27 0.47 -24.09
CA GLU A 149 11.30 -0.56 -24.55
C GLU A 149 9.88 -0.26 -24.07
N GLN A 150 9.76 0.26 -22.86
CA GLN A 150 8.46 0.63 -22.30
C GLN A 150 8.05 2.06 -22.65
N ASN A 151 8.83 2.79 -23.42
CA ASN A 151 8.53 4.20 -23.81
C ASN A 151 8.25 5.10 -22.58
N PHE A 152 9.09 5.04 -21.56
CA PHE A 152 9.06 6.00 -20.46
C PHE A 152 9.73 7.30 -20.90
N THR A 153 9.26 8.43 -20.34
CA THR A 153 9.87 9.75 -20.51
C THR A 153 10.48 10.19 -19.18
N TYR A 154 11.68 10.82 -19.26
CA TYR A 154 12.28 11.40 -18.07
C TYR A 154 11.51 12.62 -17.56
N PRO A 155 11.43 12.81 -16.22
CA PRO A 155 12.02 11.97 -15.19
C PRO A 155 11.21 10.69 -14.92
N VAL A 156 11.88 9.65 -14.38
CA VAL A 156 11.25 8.40 -13.97
C VAL A 156 11.62 8.06 -12.52
N ILE A 157 10.71 7.42 -11.80
CA ILE A 157 10.94 6.94 -10.44
C ILE A 157 11.47 5.51 -10.51
N PHE A 158 12.60 5.26 -9.85
CA PHE A 158 13.18 3.93 -9.66
C PHE A 158 13.15 3.56 -8.18
N ARG A 159 12.60 2.38 -7.85
CA ARG A 159 12.53 1.90 -6.46
C ARG A 159 12.59 0.38 -6.39
N LYS A 160 13.10 -0.13 -5.26
CA LYS A 160 13.10 -1.58 -4.99
C LYS A 160 11.68 -2.05 -4.65
N ALA A 161 11.29 -3.23 -5.18
CA ALA A 161 10.02 -3.85 -4.83
C ALA A 161 10.04 -4.32 -3.37
N GLY A 162 8.90 -4.19 -2.69
CA GLY A 162 8.74 -4.55 -1.28
C GLY A 162 9.33 -3.56 -0.28
N ASP A 163 9.98 -2.49 -0.73
CA ASP A 163 10.45 -1.44 0.18
C ASP A 163 9.35 -0.42 0.46
N HIS A 164 9.18 -0.10 1.75
CA HIS A 164 8.21 0.86 2.25
C HIS A 164 8.89 2.15 2.75
N GLY A 165 8.11 3.23 2.84
CA GLY A 165 8.59 4.50 3.40
C GLY A 165 9.56 5.29 2.52
N GLY A 166 9.70 4.95 1.24
CA GLY A 166 10.48 5.71 0.27
C GLY A 166 12.01 5.62 0.38
N VAL A 167 12.54 4.79 1.27
CA VAL A 167 13.99 4.67 1.55
C VAL A 167 14.78 4.30 0.30
N SER A 168 14.24 3.43 -0.55
CA SER A 168 14.86 3.00 -1.81
C SER A 168 14.20 3.63 -3.04
N THR A 169 13.75 4.87 -2.94
CA THR A 169 13.08 5.56 -4.03
C THR A 169 13.97 6.69 -4.55
N SER A 170 14.22 6.70 -5.85
CA SER A 170 15.05 7.71 -6.53
C SER A 170 14.39 8.23 -7.78
N LEU A 171 14.61 9.50 -8.08
CA LEU A 171 14.24 10.11 -9.35
C LEU A 171 15.43 10.07 -10.30
N ILE A 172 15.24 9.56 -11.51
CA ILE A 172 16.20 9.57 -12.61
C ILE A 172 15.73 10.66 -13.58
N ASN A 173 16.46 11.78 -13.63
CA ASN A 173 16.04 12.94 -14.41
C ASN A 173 16.44 12.85 -15.89
N SER A 174 17.46 12.05 -16.19
CA SER A 174 17.98 11.89 -17.54
C SER A 174 18.74 10.57 -17.69
N GLU A 175 19.02 10.16 -18.92
CA GLU A 175 19.86 8.99 -19.19
C GLU A 175 21.24 9.12 -18.52
N ALA A 176 21.81 10.31 -18.50
CA ALA A 176 23.12 10.54 -17.87
C ALA A 176 23.13 10.28 -16.36
N ASP A 177 21.98 10.40 -15.70
CA ASP A 177 21.85 10.19 -14.26
C ASP A 177 21.70 8.72 -13.85
N ILE A 178 21.37 7.83 -14.79
CA ILE A 178 21.09 6.42 -14.51
C ILE A 178 22.21 5.79 -13.67
N LYS A 179 23.44 5.85 -14.18
CA LYS A 179 24.60 5.19 -13.53
C LYS A 179 24.86 5.75 -12.14
N LYS A 180 24.75 7.08 -11.97
CA LYS A 180 24.94 7.74 -10.67
C LYS A 180 23.86 7.35 -9.68
N THR A 181 22.60 7.38 -10.10
CA THR A 181 21.45 7.06 -9.27
C THR A 181 21.50 5.60 -8.80
N LEU A 182 21.89 4.69 -9.70
CA LEU A 182 21.90 3.26 -9.40
C LEU A 182 23.08 2.81 -8.54
N TYR A 183 24.07 3.67 -8.31
CA TYR A 183 25.25 3.31 -7.50
C TYR A 183 24.91 2.87 -6.07
N GLN A 184 23.80 3.38 -5.52
CA GLN A 184 23.33 3.06 -4.17
C GLN A 184 22.52 1.75 -4.06
N TYR A 185 22.22 1.10 -5.19
CA TYR A 185 21.39 -0.11 -5.21
C TYR A 185 22.23 -1.35 -5.50
N ALA A 186 21.93 -2.44 -4.80
CA ALA A 186 22.41 -3.74 -5.18
C ALA A 186 21.56 -4.28 -6.35
N LEU A 187 22.13 -4.32 -7.55
CA LEU A 187 21.48 -4.89 -8.74
C LEU A 187 21.81 -6.37 -8.81
N ASP A 188 21.24 -7.14 -7.90
CA ASP A 188 21.50 -8.56 -7.68
C ASP A 188 20.44 -9.49 -8.28
N GLY A 189 19.60 -8.94 -9.17
CA GLY A 189 18.45 -9.64 -9.73
C GLY A 189 17.19 -9.53 -8.86
N SER A 190 17.23 -8.77 -7.76
CA SER A 190 16.03 -8.38 -7.02
C SER A 190 15.06 -7.59 -7.91
N ALA A 191 13.78 -7.65 -7.60
CA ALA A 191 12.77 -6.92 -8.34
C ALA A 191 12.79 -5.42 -7.99
N PHE A 192 12.60 -4.60 -9.01
CA PHE A 192 12.46 -3.15 -8.93
C PHE A 192 11.24 -2.70 -9.72
N TYR A 193 10.76 -1.52 -9.39
CA TYR A 193 9.77 -0.79 -10.15
C TYR A 193 10.39 0.40 -10.89
N LEU A 194 9.96 0.60 -12.12
CA LEU A 194 10.13 1.82 -12.87
C LEU A 194 8.74 2.43 -13.04
N THR A 195 8.58 3.68 -12.58
CA THR A 195 7.28 4.38 -12.61
C THR A 195 7.44 5.71 -13.31
N GLN A 196 6.53 6.06 -14.21
CA GLN A 196 6.49 7.37 -14.82
C GLN A 196 6.27 8.43 -13.75
N PHE A 197 7.19 9.39 -13.66
CA PHE A 197 6.97 10.54 -12.80
C PHE A 197 5.88 11.44 -13.40
N VAL A 198 4.93 11.81 -12.57
CA VAL A 198 3.90 12.81 -12.86
C VAL A 198 4.15 13.95 -11.89
N ASP A 199 4.44 15.13 -12.42
CA ASP A 199 4.60 16.30 -11.57
C ASP A 199 3.24 16.76 -11.06
N TYR A 200 3.16 17.00 -9.75
CA TYR A 200 1.95 17.39 -9.04
C TYR A 200 2.18 18.57 -8.09
N VAL A 201 3.23 19.34 -8.37
CA VAL A 201 3.47 20.58 -7.62
C VAL A 201 2.29 21.52 -7.75
N ASP A 202 1.84 22.07 -6.63
CA ASP A 202 0.76 23.05 -6.63
C ASP A 202 1.29 24.48 -6.88
N SER A 203 0.39 25.42 -7.06
CA SER A 203 0.67 26.82 -7.38
C SER A 203 1.50 27.56 -6.31
N ASP A 204 1.65 27.01 -5.12
CA ASP A 204 2.48 27.53 -4.03
C ASP A 204 3.85 26.83 -3.92
N ASP A 205 4.28 26.13 -4.98
CA ASP A 205 5.52 25.37 -5.06
C ASP A 205 5.64 24.24 -4.01
N ASN A 206 4.50 23.77 -3.46
CA ASN A 206 4.46 22.65 -2.52
C ASN A 206 3.71 21.46 -3.11
N TYR A 207 4.03 20.29 -2.57
CA TYR A 207 3.42 19.01 -2.92
C TYR A 207 2.48 18.59 -1.80
N ARG A 208 1.38 17.95 -2.15
CA ARG A 208 0.37 17.45 -1.22
C ARG A 208 0.20 15.94 -1.32
N LYS A 209 0.14 15.29 -0.18
CA LYS A 209 -0.17 13.86 -0.10
C LYS A 209 -1.32 13.61 0.87
N VAL A 210 -2.39 13.08 0.33
CA VAL A 210 -3.57 12.64 1.07
C VAL A 210 -3.48 11.14 1.31
N ARG A 211 -3.71 10.71 2.55
CA ARG A 211 -3.96 9.30 2.86
C ARG A 211 -5.45 9.09 3.05
N LEU A 212 -6.03 8.26 2.20
CA LEU A 212 -7.39 7.76 2.33
C LEU A 212 -7.36 6.32 2.86
N ILE A 213 -8.36 5.99 3.68
CA ILE A 213 -8.70 4.63 4.07
C ILE A 213 -10.05 4.32 3.47
N VAL A 214 -10.11 3.31 2.62
CA VAL A 214 -11.37 2.86 2.02
C VAL A 214 -11.88 1.65 2.79
N VAL A 215 -13.14 1.71 3.17
CA VAL A 215 -13.86 0.62 3.84
C VAL A 215 -15.20 0.46 3.14
N ASP A 216 -15.44 -0.71 2.57
CA ASP A 216 -16.69 -1.03 1.87
C ASP A 216 -17.09 0.05 0.84
N GLY A 217 -16.11 0.48 0.03
CA GLY A 217 -16.29 1.49 -1.03
C GLY A 217 -16.44 2.93 -0.56
N LYS A 218 -16.38 3.22 0.74
CA LYS A 218 -16.34 4.59 1.26
C LYS A 218 -14.93 4.97 1.69
N ALA A 219 -14.42 6.11 1.17
CA ALA A 219 -13.12 6.63 1.57
C ALA A 219 -13.24 7.60 2.75
N TYR A 220 -12.36 7.42 3.71
CA TYR A 220 -12.21 8.25 4.90
C TYR A 220 -10.83 8.92 4.88
N LEU A 221 -10.80 10.21 5.15
CA LEU A 221 -9.54 10.95 5.24
C LEU A 221 -8.75 10.54 6.49
N ARG A 222 -7.49 10.17 6.31
CA ARG A 222 -6.58 9.82 7.42
C ARG A 222 -5.63 10.96 7.76
N HIS A 223 -5.05 11.62 6.77
CA HIS A 223 -4.21 12.80 6.90
C HIS A 223 -3.97 13.48 5.54
N LEU A 224 -3.58 14.75 5.61
CA LEU A 224 -2.93 15.51 4.54
C LEU A 224 -1.50 15.84 4.99
N ILE A 225 -0.50 15.58 4.17
CA ILE A 225 0.89 15.98 4.41
C ILE A 225 1.35 16.89 3.29
N ILE A 226 1.92 18.02 3.64
CA ILE A 226 2.45 19.04 2.72
C ILE A 226 3.97 19.08 2.83
N SER A 227 4.67 19.21 1.72
CA SER A 227 6.13 19.27 1.65
C SER A 227 6.60 20.09 0.47
N ASP A 228 7.81 20.65 0.57
CA ASP A 228 8.57 21.25 -0.53
C ASP A 228 9.23 20.22 -1.46
N SER A 229 9.06 18.93 -1.15
CA SER A 229 9.63 17.82 -1.93
C SER A 229 8.53 16.90 -2.46
N TRP A 230 8.70 16.44 -3.71
CA TRP A 230 7.79 15.48 -4.35
C TRP A 230 7.72 14.14 -3.60
N LEU A 231 8.80 13.74 -2.90
CA LEU A 231 8.85 12.49 -2.14
C LEU A 231 8.41 12.73 -0.69
N ILE A 232 7.11 12.64 -0.46
CA ILE A 232 6.49 12.94 0.85
C ILE A 232 6.49 11.72 1.75
N HIS A 233 7.05 11.88 2.97
CA HIS A 233 7.06 10.88 4.04
C HIS A 233 6.46 11.41 5.34
N SER A 234 6.40 10.54 6.35
CA SER A 234 6.05 10.95 7.72
C SER A 234 6.99 12.02 8.29
N SER A 235 8.26 12.02 7.89
CA SER A 235 9.25 13.04 8.27
C SER A 235 8.91 14.44 7.73
N SER A 236 8.13 14.55 6.65
CA SER A 236 7.65 15.84 6.12
C SER A 236 6.71 16.57 7.08
N ARG A 237 6.21 15.90 8.13
CA ARG A 237 5.51 16.55 9.24
C ARG A 237 6.35 17.62 9.95
N LYS A 238 7.68 17.51 9.93
CA LYS A 238 8.57 18.55 10.46
C LYS A 238 8.48 19.83 9.65
N PHE A 239 8.44 19.73 8.33
CA PHE A 239 8.26 20.87 7.44
C PHE A 239 6.92 21.58 7.69
N MET A 240 5.83 20.84 7.89
CA MET A 240 4.54 21.41 8.26
C MET A 240 4.58 22.13 9.60
N ALA A 241 5.21 21.54 10.61
CA ALA A 241 5.31 22.10 11.96
C ALA A 241 6.07 23.45 12.01
N GLU A 242 6.91 23.74 11.04
CA GLU A 242 7.61 25.02 10.89
C GLU A 242 6.72 26.13 10.29
N ASN A 243 5.52 25.76 9.79
CA ASN A 243 4.61 26.70 9.14
C ASN A 243 3.15 26.40 9.55
N ILE A 244 2.61 27.21 10.45
CA ILE A 244 1.25 27.05 10.98
C ILE A 244 0.16 27.03 9.90
N LYS A 245 0.39 27.67 8.75
CA LYS A 245 -0.52 27.67 7.60
C LYS A 245 -0.83 26.27 7.10
N PHE A 246 0.15 25.36 7.13
CA PHE A 246 -0.05 23.97 6.67
C PHE A 246 -0.86 23.13 7.66
N ASP A 247 -0.70 23.38 8.95
CA ASP A 247 -1.54 22.74 9.97
C ASP A 247 -3.00 23.23 9.89
N GLU A 248 -3.21 24.51 9.58
CA GLU A 248 -4.55 25.07 9.35
C GLU A 248 -5.17 24.46 8.08
N GLU A 249 -4.40 24.37 6.99
CA GLU A 249 -4.85 23.75 5.75
C GLU A 249 -5.26 22.28 5.96
N GLU A 250 -4.49 21.47 6.70
CA GLU A 250 -4.88 20.09 7.03
C GLU A 250 -6.19 20.06 7.83
N LYS A 251 -6.38 20.94 8.81
CA LYS A 251 -7.63 21.04 9.59
C LYS A 251 -8.82 21.41 8.72
N ASP A 252 -8.66 22.40 7.83
CA ASP A 252 -9.71 22.83 6.91
C ASP A 252 -10.05 21.72 5.91
N TYR A 253 -9.05 20.96 5.47
CA TYR A 253 -9.25 19.81 4.60
C TYR A 253 -10.08 18.73 5.30
N PHE A 254 -9.81 18.44 6.58
CA PHE A 254 -10.61 17.50 7.39
C PHE A 254 -12.05 17.98 7.56
N ILE A 255 -12.24 19.26 7.90
CA ILE A 255 -13.58 19.85 8.10
C ILE A 255 -14.38 19.80 6.79
N GLY A 256 -13.74 20.12 5.67
CA GLY A 256 -14.37 20.18 4.36
C GLY A 256 -14.51 18.84 3.64
N TYR A 257 -13.90 17.75 4.12
CA TYR A 257 -13.75 16.52 3.36
C TYR A 257 -15.10 15.92 2.90
N GLU A 258 -16.03 15.71 3.83
CA GLU A 258 -17.32 15.07 3.54
C GLU A 258 -18.21 15.90 2.59
N GLU A 259 -18.12 17.21 2.64
CA GLU A 259 -18.97 18.11 1.84
C GLU A 259 -18.33 18.51 0.51
N LYS A 260 -17.00 18.70 0.48
CA LYS A 260 -16.31 19.30 -0.67
C LYS A 260 -15.50 18.29 -1.49
N ILE A 261 -14.91 17.28 -0.84
CA ILE A 261 -13.98 16.34 -1.48
C ILE A 261 -14.67 15.02 -1.80
N TRP A 262 -15.28 14.36 -0.80
CA TRP A 262 -15.93 13.07 -0.97
C TRP A 262 -16.93 13.03 -2.15
N PRO A 263 -17.82 14.01 -2.35
CA PRO A 263 -18.77 13.99 -3.48
C PRO A 263 -18.10 13.96 -4.85
N LYS A 264 -16.87 14.50 -4.97
CA LYS A 264 -16.13 14.54 -6.23
C LYS A 264 -15.45 13.20 -6.56
N ILE A 265 -14.97 12.50 -5.53
CA ILE A 265 -14.16 11.28 -5.70
C ILE A 265 -14.96 9.99 -5.52
N LYS A 266 -16.16 10.03 -4.99
CA LYS A 266 -16.94 8.83 -4.61
C LYS A 266 -17.19 7.85 -5.76
N HIS A 267 -17.39 8.34 -6.97
CA HIS A 267 -17.63 7.50 -8.14
C HIS A 267 -16.34 6.78 -8.53
N THR A 268 -15.23 7.50 -8.62
CA THR A 268 -13.90 6.94 -8.87
C THR A 268 -13.52 5.88 -7.83
N ILE A 269 -13.72 6.16 -6.53
CA ILE A 269 -13.45 5.20 -5.45
C ILE A 269 -14.34 3.95 -5.56
N SER A 270 -15.61 4.10 -5.93
CA SER A 270 -16.51 2.96 -6.13
C SER A 270 -16.03 2.06 -7.28
N GLU A 271 -15.58 2.63 -8.40
CA GLU A 271 -15.04 1.87 -9.51
C GLU A 271 -13.71 1.19 -9.16
N VAL A 272 -12.83 1.90 -8.46
CA VAL A 272 -11.57 1.32 -7.93
C VAL A 272 -11.86 0.12 -7.03
N THR A 273 -12.78 0.26 -6.08
CA THR A 273 -13.17 -0.83 -5.15
C THR A 273 -13.72 -2.04 -5.92
N ALA A 274 -14.56 -1.81 -6.91
CA ALA A 274 -15.12 -2.88 -7.73
C ALA A 274 -14.05 -3.63 -8.53
N ARG A 275 -13.01 -2.95 -9.02
CA ARG A 275 -11.92 -3.58 -9.78
C ARG A 275 -10.90 -4.28 -8.89
N LEU A 276 -10.66 -3.77 -7.68
CA LEU A 276 -9.71 -4.37 -6.74
C LEU A 276 -10.30 -5.55 -5.98
N GLU A 277 -11.63 -5.61 -5.83
CA GLU A 277 -12.32 -6.62 -5.03
C GLU A 277 -11.82 -6.67 -3.58
N LEU A 278 -11.53 -5.49 -3.00
CA LEU A 278 -11.06 -5.33 -1.62
C LEU A 278 -12.07 -4.57 -0.79
N GLU A 279 -12.38 -5.08 0.41
CA GLU A 279 -13.29 -4.43 1.36
C GLU A 279 -12.58 -3.35 2.18
N TYR A 280 -11.25 -3.48 2.34
CA TYR A 280 -10.44 -2.54 3.11
C TYR A 280 -9.08 -2.33 2.45
N TYR A 281 -8.74 -1.08 2.17
CA TYR A 281 -7.42 -0.71 1.61
C TYR A 281 -7.09 0.76 1.86
N GLY A 282 -5.83 1.12 1.73
CA GLY A 282 -5.36 2.49 1.82
C GLY A 282 -4.92 3.03 0.47
N ILE A 283 -5.09 4.34 0.26
CA ILE A 283 -4.59 5.06 -0.91
C ILE A 283 -3.72 6.22 -0.42
N ASP A 284 -2.46 6.25 -0.84
CA ASP A 284 -1.63 7.45 -0.83
C ASP A 284 -1.77 8.13 -2.19
N CYS A 285 -2.23 9.36 -2.22
CA CYS A 285 -2.55 10.07 -3.47
C CYS A 285 -2.41 11.59 -3.31
N ASP A 286 -2.44 12.29 -4.42
CA ASP A 286 -2.88 13.68 -4.48
C ASP A 286 -4.32 13.74 -5.01
N ILE A 287 -5.07 14.79 -4.65
CA ILE A 287 -6.44 15.01 -5.12
C ILE A 287 -6.54 16.46 -5.65
N ALA A 288 -6.65 16.55 -6.95
CA ALA A 288 -6.80 17.85 -7.62
C ALA A 288 -8.12 18.55 -7.29
N ALA A 289 -8.21 19.83 -7.57
CA ALA A 289 -9.39 20.65 -7.26
C ALA A 289 -10.68 20.14 -7.93
N ASP A 290 -10.60 19.49 -9.08
CA ASP A 290 -11.71 18.89 -9.80
C ASP A 290 -12.13 17.52 -9.25
N GLY A 291 -11.32 16.91 -8.37
CA GLY A 291 -11.51 15.58 -7.81
C GLY A 291 -10.70 14.48 -8.50
N THR A 292 -9.87 14.81 -9.49
CA THR A 292 -8.94 13.83 -10.09
C THR A 292 -7.94 13.34 -9.04
N ILE A 293 -7.81 12.03 -8.92
CA ILE A 293 -6.92 11.35 -7.96
C ILE A 293 -5.66 10.90 -8.68
N LEU A 294 -4.49 11.40 -8.27
CA LEU A 294 -3.18 10.88 -8.69
C LEU A 294 -2.67 9.88 -7.64
N VAL A 295 -2.54 8.64 -8.04
CA VAL A 295 -2.15 7.55 -7.13
C VAL A 295 -0.64 7.46 -6.97
N PHE A 296 -0.17 7.42 -5.71
CA PHE A 296 1.23 7.12 -5.37
C PHE A 296 1.40 5.68 -4.91
N GLU A 297 0.43 5.18 -4.10
CA GLU A 297 0.44 3.82 -3.57
C GLU A 297 -0.97 3.40 -3.16
N MET A 298 -1.28 2.10 -3.39
CA MET A 298 -2.45 1.43 -2.81
C MET A 298 -2.00 0.19 -2.05
N ASN A 299 -2.51 -0.01 -0.83
CA ASN A 299 -2.13 -1.16 0.02
C ASN A 299 -3.19 -1.50 1.08
#